data_ead88fc4e57323e676035626fef2f349
#
_entry.id   ead88fc4e57323e676035626fef2f349
#
_cell.length_a   1.000
_cell.length_b   1.000
_cell.length_c   1.000
_cell.angle_alpha   90.00
_cell.angle_beta   90.00
_cell.angle_gamma   90.00
#
_symmetry.space_group_name_H-M   'P 1'
#
loop_
_entity.id
_entity.type
_entity.pdbx_description
1 polymer ?
#
loop_
_entity_poly.entity_id
_entity_poly.type
_entity_poly.pdbx_seq_one_letter_code
_entity_poly.pdbx_strand_id
1 'polypeptide(L)'
;MQPGAVDAATKPSGPLNWGEINFLHTSDSHGWLEGHIKERNYGADWGDFVSFTKHMKDKADSKGVDLLLIDTGDLHDGNGLSDATKPNGEITNPIFENIDYDLLTPGNHELIAYDVAYEAFSSFTQVYGEKYLASNLDICKNCQDNEPTEKEWVAMGSRYRHFTTKHGIRIMAFGVILDGTNNNKSMTRIQPAAEMIEEDWFKKAVNTSDLDIFVLIGHNPVKPGIPKAESSFPLLMETLRKARPEIPVQGFGGHTHRRDFHVYDEKSSAIESGKYCDTVGWISLDGITSKSISRRATKPELPSTSGNDADLVNVDETICPKNKTFKMDLTRRYLDWNRLTFSYHASGSQDQLDTASGLNVSQQIDDARSSHNLTHVYGCAPRTYCISCKPSGDEGNVYTLVKDAAAATVVDPNRANKSRMIIVNQGAIRYDLVKGPFTVDDSYIVCPYTNAFKYIPDVPYSLASKVLDYMIEQKTKRKRSMTVDSISSQLLGYDECDNPSTHNATSLLKPKSLFGRVLETDTATPGYTTCDDLGNDGDDTPHSTIPDYPQQPYVQATAQFPSNGEPDKTDIIFSDFLAGNVVSALNSFKPETEYSTDDVALYLPANFTTNSFIPRYATMAWQDNIDNCKIEEG
;
A
#
# COMPACT_ATOMS: atom_id res chain seq x y z
N MET A 1 -1.69 -9.38 0.56
CA MET A 1 -0.77 -10.15 -0.31
C MET A 1 -1.37 -10.22 -1.69
N GLN A 2 -0.63 -9.91 -2.74
CA GLN A 2 -1.06 -10.19 -4.10
C GLN A 2 -1.08 -11.70 -4.31
N PRO A 3 -1.91 -12.24 -5.20
CA PRO A 3 -1.83 -13.64 -5.57
C PRO A 3 -0.42 -13.97 -6.02
N GLY A 4 0.14 -15.08 -5.57
CA GLY A 4 1.45 -15.51 -6.02
C GLY A 4 1.45 -15.72 -7.54
N ALA A 5 2.36 -15.07 -8.26
CA ALA A 5 2.57 -15.40 -9.66
C ALA A 5 3.03 -16.86 -9.77
N VAL A 6 2.52 -17.54 -10.82
CA VAL A 6 2.87 -18.92 -11.08
C VAL A 6 4.25 -18.96 -11.67
N ASP A 7 5.29 -19.24 -11.15
CA ASP A 7 6.66 -19.38 -11.65
C ASP A 7 7.20 -18.14 -12.42
N ALA A 8 8.30 -17.59 -11.97
CA ALA A 8 9.04 -16.52 -12.65
C ALA A 8 9.52 -16.86 -14.09
N ALA A 9 9.41 -18.12 -14.49
CA ALA A 9 9.67 -18.59 -15.85
C ALA A 9 8.46 -18.48 -16.78
N THR A 10 7.27 -18.16 -16.27
CA THR A 10 6.06 -18.04 -17.09
C THR A 10 6.10 -16.73 -17.88
N LYS A 11 6.07 -16.85 -19.19
CA LYS A 11 6.05 -15.69 -20.09
C LYS A 11 4.69 -14.99 -20.02
N PRO A 12 4.68 -13.65 -20.23
CA PRO A 12 3.45 -12.90 -20.43
C PRO A 12 2.53 -13.50 -21.47
N SER A 13 1.23 -13.36 -21.26
CA SER A 13 0.16 -13.94 -22.09
C SER A 13 0.14 -13.42 -23.53
N GLY A 14 0.73 -12.26 -23.79
CA GLY A 14 0.81 -11.67 -25.12
C GLY A 14 1.38 -10.25 -25.12
N PRO A 15 1.63 -9.69 -26.30
CA PRO A 15 2.15 -8.33 -26.43
C PRO A 15 1.14 -7.28 -25.94
N LEU A 16 1.65 -6.14 -25.46
CA LEU A 16 0.82 -5.00 -25.14
C LEU A 16 0.17 -4.39 -26.38
N ASN A 17 -1.10 -4.04 -26.25
CA ASN A 17 -1.79 -3.21 -27.24
C ASN A 17 -1.39 -1.75 -27.03
N TRP A 18 -1.08 -1.06 -28.13
CA TRP A 18 -0.65 0.33 -28.13
C TRP A 18 -1.71 1.21 -28.82
N GLY A 19 -2.20 2.21 -28.10
CA GLY A 19 -3.11 3.23 -28.61
C GLY A 19 -2.40 4.55 -28.93
N GLU A 20 -3.17 5.61 -29.14
CA GLU A 20 -2.65 6.97 -29.35
C GLU A 20 -1.89 7.48 -28.13
N ILE A 21 -2.41 7.16 -26.93
CA ILE A 21 -1.76 7.45 -25.65
C ILE A 21 -1.74 6.21 -24.77
N ASN A 22 -0.62 6.02 -24.13
CA ASN A 22 -0.33 4.87 -23.29
C ASN A 22 0.22 5.35 -21.95
N PHE A 23 0.02 4.56 -20.91
CA PHE A 23 0.48 4.89 -19.57
C PHE A 23 1.13 3.68 -18.91
N LEU A 24 2.23 3.92 -18.20
CA LEU A 24 2.77 3.05 -17.18
C LEU A 24 2.47 3.67 -15.82
N HIS A 25 1.95 2.90 -14.91
CA HIS A 25 1.51 3.36 -13.60
C HIS A 25 2.15 2.55 -12.48
N THR A 26 2.76 3.25 -11.53
CA THR A 26 3.27 2.74 -10.25
C THR A 26 2.54 3.40 -9.09
N SER A 27 2.46 2.73 -7.96
CA SER A 27 1.83 3.20 -6.72
C SER A 27 2.35 2.39 -5.54
N ASP A 28 2.27 2.98 -4.35
CA ASP A 28 2.48 2.25 -3.10
C ASP A 28 3.79 1.45 -3.07
N SER A 29 4.89 2.05 -3.56
CA SER A 29 6.20 1.38 -3.61
C SER A 29 6.79 1.12 -2.23
N HIS A 30 6.46 1.96 -1.23
CA HIS A 30 6.84 1.79 0.18
C HIS A 30 8.32 1.42 0.40
N GLY A 31 9.19 1.99 -0.42
CA GLY A 31 10.64 1.79 -0.33
C GLY A 31 11.19 0.52 -0.99
N TRP A 32 10.35 -0.38 -1.56
CA TRP A 32 10.75 -1.67 -2.12
C TRP A 32 11.53 -1.56 -3.46
N LEU A 33 12.47 -0.60 -3.52
CA LEU A 33 13.19 -0.31 -4.76
C LEU A 33 14.25 -1.38 -5.12
N GLU A 34 14.64 -2.24 -4.17
CA GLU A 34 15.45 -3.42 -4.45
C GLU A 34 14.65 -4.61 -5.00
N GLY A 35 13.33 -4.48 -5.10
CA GLY A 35 12.43 -5.59 -5.46
C GLY A 35 12.29 -6.63 -4.35
N HIS A 36 11.59 -7.72 -4.63
CA HIS A 36 11.37 -8.82 -3.67
C HIS A 36 12.51 -9.83 -3.75
N ILE A 37 13.57 -9.61 -2.99
CA ILE A 37 14.79 -10.44 -3.04
C ILE A 37 14.51 -11.93 -2.80
N LYS A 38 13.47 -12.25 -2.02
CA LYS A 38 13.09 -13.63 -1.68
C LYS A 38 11.91 -14.17 -2.49
N GLU A 39 11.36 -13.39 -3.40
CA GLU A 39 10.20 -13.74 -4.20
C GLU A 39 10.48 -13.40 -5.67
N ARG A 40 11.01 -14.36 -6.42
CA ARG A 40 11.47 -14.15 -7.81
C ARG A 40 10.42 -13.58 -8.76
N ASN A 41 9.14 -13.84 -8.44
CA ASN A 41 8.03 -13.34 -9.24
C ASN A 41 7.96 -11.81 -9.29
N TYR A 42 8.57 -11.14 -8.31
CA TYR A 42 8.61 -9.68 -8.16
C TYR A 42 10.04 -9.18 -7.90
N GLY A 43 11.03 -9.89 -8.43
CA GLY A 43 12.44 -9.72 -8.08
C GLY A 43 13.22 -8.75 -8.98
N ALA A 44 12.57 -7.91 -9.79
CA ALA A 44 13.25 -6.81 -10.47
C ALA A 44 13.52 -5.68 -9.49
N ASP A 45 14.66 -5.01 -9.61
CA ASP A 45 14.96 -3.80 -8.86
C ASP A 45 14.55 -2.52 -9.63
N TRP A 46 14.76 -1.36 -9.00
CA TRP A 46 14.44 -0.07 -9.62
C TRP A 46 15.33 0.25 -10.83
N GLY A 47 16.55 -0.28 -10.87
CA GLY A 47 17.45 -0.15 -12.05
C GLY A 47 16.93 -0.95 -13.24
N ASP A 48 16.34 -2.12 -13.01
CA ASP A 48 15.62 -2.87 -14.03
C ASP A 48 14.43 -2.07 -14.57
N PHE A 49 13.69 -1.41 -13.68
CA PHE A 49 12.56 -0.57 -14.05
C PHE A 49 13.00 0.70 -14.82
N VAL A 50 14.12 1.32 -14.43
CA VAL A 50 14.74 2.42 -15.21
C VAL A 50 15.06 1.95 -16.63
N SER A 51 15.65 0.76 -16.78
CA SER A 51 15.93 0.16 -18.08
C SER A 51 14.65 -0.12 -18.88
N PHE A 52 13.65 -0.71 -18.21
CA PHE A 52 12.34 -1.01 -18.81
C PHE A 52 11.65 0.25 -19.33
N THR A 53 11.54 1.29 -18.52
CA THR A 53 10.84 2.54 -18.89
C THR A 53 11.53 3.22 -20.06
N LYS A 54 12.86 3.21 -20.09
CA LYS A 54 13.61 3.75 -21.22
C LYS A 54 13.28 3.03 -22.52
N HIS A 55 13.36 1.71 -22.54
CA HIS A 55 13.00 0.92 -23.72
C HIS A 55 11.55 1.12 -24.14
N MET A 56 10.63 1.24 -23.18
CA MET A 56 9.21 1.46 -23.48
C MET A 56 8.99 2.85 -24.09
N LYS A 57 9.68 3.90 -23.62
CA LYS A 57 9.63 5.25 -24.23
C LYS A 57 10.23 5.21 -25.65
N ASP A 58 11.37 4.56 -25.87
CA ASP A 58 11.96 4.38 -27.21
C ASP A 58 11.01 3.62 -28.14
N LYS A 59 10.29 2.62 -27.63
CA LYS A 59 9.29 1.85 -28.38
C LYS A 59 8.05 2.67 -28.74
N ALA A 60 7.57 3.53 -27.81
CA ALA A 60 6.49 4.47 -28.07
C ALA A 60 6.87 5.44 -29.21
N ASP A 61 8.08 6.02 -29.12
CA ASP A 61 8.63 6.91 -30.13
C ASP A 61 8.71 6.22 -31.50
N SER A 62 9.18 4.98 -31.57
CA SER A 62 9.24 4.21 -32.81
C SER A 62 7.87 3.94 -33.43
N LYS A 63 6.82 3.91 -32.61
CA LYS A 63 5.43 3.74 -33.04
C LYS A 63 4.74 5.05 -33.37
N GLY A 64 5.32 6.19 -32.99
CA GLY A 64 4.73 7.52 -33.16
C GLY A 64 3.49 7.72 -32.26
N VAL A 65 3.52 7.20 -31.03
CA VAL A 65 2.47 7.32 -30.01
C VAL A 65 3.03 7.83 -28.70
N ASP A 66 2.18 8.38 -27.84
CA ASP A 66 2.59 8.88 -26.53
C ASP A 66 2.64 7.77 -25.48
N LEU A 67 3.63 7.86 -24.57
CA LEU A 67 3.73 7.06 -23.36
C LEU A 67 4.05 7.98 -22.18
N LEU A 68 3.17 8.00 -21.19
CA LEU A 68 3.34 8.75 -19.96
C LEU A 68 3.58 7.81 -18.78
N LEU A 69 4.46 8.23 -17.87
CA LEU A 69 4.75 7.54 -16.62
C LEU A 69 4.04 8.27 -15.49
N ILE A 70 3.27 7.53 -14.70
CA ILE A 70 2.43 8.04 -13.60
C ILE A 70 2.84 7.35 -12.31
N ASP A 71 2.92 8.12 -11.20
CA ASP A 71 3.04 7.56 -9.85
C ASP A 71 1.99 8.19 -8.92
N THR A 72 1.42 7.40 -8.03
CA THR A 72 0.34 7.86 -7.14
C THR A 72 0.70 7.81 -5.65
N GLY A 73 2.00 7.86 -5.33
CA GLY A 73 2.51 8.09 -3.98
C GLY A 73 2.58 6.85 -3.09
N ASP A 74 2.76 7.08 -1.80
CA ASP A 74 3.17 6.13 -0.78
C ASP A 74 4.53 5.48 -1.11
N LEU A 75 5.57 6.32 -1.04
CA LEU A 75 6.96 5.91 -1.33
C LEU A 75 7.70 5.38 -0.11
N HIS A 76 7.15 5.59 1.11
CA HIS A 76 7.81 5.34 2.39
C HIS A 76 7.05 4.31 3.22
N ASP A 77 7.69 3.85 4.32
CA ASP A 77 7.13 2.95 5.34
C ASP A 77 6.85 1.52 4.83
N GLY A 78 7.90 0.76 4.53
CA GLY A 78 7.71 -0.63 4.11
C GLY A 78 8.97 -1.48 4.01
N ASN A 79 10.17 -0.89 3.95
CA ASN A 79 11.41 -1.65 3.97
C ASN A 79 12.62 -0.81 4.42
N GLY A 80 13.77 -1.48 4.58
CA GLY A 80 14.95 -0.85 5.15
C GLY A 80 15.58 0.24 4.30
N LEU A 81 15.48 0.20 2.97
CA LEU A 81 15.99 1.27 2.11
C LEU A 81 15.31 2.61 2.39
N SER A 82 14.00 2.59 2.64
CA SER A 82 13.24 3.79 3.03
C SER A 82 13.42 4.13 4.50
N ASP A 83 13.34 3.13 5.41
CA ASP A 83 13.00 3.36 6.81
C ASP A 83 14.19 3.30 7.75
N ALA A 84 15.38 2.91 7.27
CA ALA A 84 16.60 2.89 8.05
C ALA A 84 17.23 4.28 8.29
N THR A 85 16.72 5.31 7.62
CA THR A 85 17.18 6.70 7.73
C THR A 85 16.16 7.62 8.41
N LYS A 86 16.60 8.85 8.71
CA LYS A 86 15.72 9.93 9.18
C LYS A 86 16.10 11.23 8.49
N PRO A 87 15.19 11.80 7.68
CA PRO A 87 13.83 11.29 7.39
C PRO A 87 13.82 9.94 6.66
N ASN A 88 12.69 9.21 6.74
CA ASN A 88 12.43 8.09 5.85
C ASN A 88 12.52 8.61 4.41
N GLY A 89 13.11 7.83 3.52
CA GLY A 89 13.27 8.22 2.12
C GLY A 89 14.56 8.95 1.77
N GLU A 90 15.42 9.33 2.73
CA GLU A 90 16.71 9.99 2.43
C GLU A 90 17.54 9.24 1.39
N ILE A 91 17.46 7.90 1.36
CA ILE A 91 18.13 7.05 0.38
C ILE A 91 17.24 6.79 -0.83
N THR A 92 15.97 6.43 -0.61
CA THR A 92 15.11 5.96 -1.70
C THR A 92 14.67 7.08 -2.63
N ASN A 93 14.50 8.31 -2.13
CA ASN A 93 14.05 9.41 -2.97
C ASN A 93 15.03 9.73 -4.11
N PRO A 94 16.37 9.86 -3.89
CA PRO A 94 17.33 10.03 -5.00
C PRO A 94 17.37 8.85 -5.97
N ILE A 95 17.11 7.63 -5.50
CA ILE A 95 17.03 6.44 -6.36
C ILE A 95 15.75 6.50 -7.21
N PHE A 96 14.61 6.81 -6.60
CA PHE A 96 13.33 6.98 -7.27
C PHE A 96 13.36 8.05 -8.36
N GLU A 97 14.05 9.16 -8.12
CA GLU A 97 14.20 10.29 -9.03
C GLU A 97 14.95 9.97 -10.34
N ASN A 98 15.53 8.77 -10.48
CA ASN A 98 16.09 8.33 -11.76
C ASN A 98 15.02 7.99 -12.82
N ILE A 99 13.75 7.97 -12.46
CA ILE A 99 12.62 7.87 -13.39
C ILE A 99 12.07 9.27 -13.69
N ASP A 100 12.05 9.65 -14.96
CA ASP A 100 11.39 10.89 -15.41
C ASP A 100 9.88 10.66 -15.54
N TYR A 101 9.19 10.63 -14.38
CA TYR A 101 7.74 10.57 -14.35
C TYR A 101 7.12 11.82 -15.00
N ASP A 102 5.99 11.62 -15.66
CA ASP A 102 5.25 12.70 -16.31
C ASP A 102 4.25 13.35 -15.37
N LEU A 103 3.66 12.59 -14.43
CA LEU A 103 2.75 13.06 -13.39
C LEU A 103 2.95 12.25 -12.12
N LEU A 104 3.01 12.92 -10.97
CA LEU A 104 3.12 12.32 -9.65
C LEU A 104 2.19 13.03 -8.66
N THR A 105 1.83 12.33 -7.58
CA THR A 105 1.11 12.90 -6.44
C THR A 105 1.57 12.24 -5.14
N PRO A 106 1.59 12.94 -3.99
CA PRO A 106 1.93 12.29 -2.72
C PRO A 106 0.86 11.29 -2.28
N GLY A 107 1.28 10.28 -1.53
CA GLY A 107 0.40 9.43 -0.73
C GLY A 107 0.28 9.90 0.72
N ASN A 108 -0.40 9.11 1.57
CA ASN A 108 -0.56 9.48 2.97
C ASN A 108 0.70 9.22 3.81
N HIS A 109 1.54 8.27 3.44
CA HIS A 109 2.79 8.01 4.14
C HIS A 109 3.79 9.18 4.03
N GLU A 110 3.73 9.96 2.96
CA GLU A 110 4.46 11.23 2.85
C GLU A 110 3.94 12.32 3.80
N LEU A 111 2.77 12.15 4.46
CA LEU A 111 2.11 13.20 5.24
C LEU A 111 2.07 12.94 6.75
N ILE A 112 2.50 11.76 7.21
CA ILE A 112 2.43 11.35 8.62
C ILE A 112 3.53 12.03 9.45
N ALA A 113 4.78 11.99 8.97
CA ALA A 113 5.93 12.61 9.61
C ALA A 113 6.26 13.94 8.94
N TYR A 114 6.58 14.95 9.78
CA TYR A 114 6.83 16.29 9.25
C TYR A 114 8.08 16.36 8.39
N ASP A 115 9.16 15.74 8.84
CA ASP A 115 10.45 15.71 8.15
C ASP A 115 10.31 15.04 6.77
N VAL A 116 9.53 13.95 6.66
CA VAL A 116 9.20 13.30 5.39
C VAL A 116 8.36 14.22 4.49
N ALA A 117 7.29 14.83 5.03
CA ALA A 117 6.44 15.74 4.26
C ALA A 117 7.21 16.97 3.77
N TYR A 118 8.10 17.49 4.60
CA TYR A 118 8.90 18.66 4.23
C TYR A 118 9.98 18.32 3.21
N GLU A 119 10.60 17.15 3.32
CA GLU A 119 11.56 16.66 2.34
C GLU A 119 10.88 16.44 0.98
N ALA A 120 9.72 15.78 0.94
CA ALA A 120 8.93 15.63 -0.26
C ALA A 120 8.57 17.00 -0.89
N PHE A 121 8.16 17.97 -0.08
CA PHE A 121 7.89 19.34 -0.56
C PHE A 121 9.14 20.05 -1.07
N SER A 122 10.28 19.96 -0.36
CA SER A 122 11.48 20.73 -0.68
C SER A 122 12.34 20.10 -1.77
N SER A 123 12.30 18.77 -1.92
CA SER A 123 13.11 17.99 -2.87
C SER A 123 12.30 17.61 -4.12
N PHE A 124 11.26 16.80 -4.00
CA PHE A 124 10.49 16.33 -5.15
C PHE A 124 9.89 17.45 -6.01
N THR A 125 9.38 18.52 -5.39
CA THR A 125 8.85 19.65 -6.15
C THR A 125 9.94 20.39 -6.94
N GLN A 126 11.21 20.31 -6.51
CA GLN A 126 12.32 20.88 -7.26
C GLN A 126 12.71 19.99 -8.47
N VAL A 127 12.68 18.68 -8.29
CA VAL A 127 13.03 17.71 -9.34
C VAL A 127 11.93 17.64 -10.40
N TYR A 128 10.68 17.48 -9.97
CA TYR A 128 9.55 17.23 -10.87
C TYR A 128 8.77 18.51 -11.27
N GLY A 129 8.91 19.59 -10.53
CA GLY A 129 8.25 20.88 -10.83
C GLY A 129 6.74 20.72 -11.01
N GLU A 130 6.23 21.19 -12.15
CA GLU A 130 4.79 21.13 -12.48
C GLU A 130 4.21 19.73 -12.62
N LYS A 131 5.06 18.70 -12.68
CA LYS A 131 4.64 17.30 -12.77
C LYS A 131 4.17 16.74 -11.43
N TYR A 132 4.61 17.33 -10.29
CA TYR A 132 4.21 16.93 -8.93
C TYR A 132 2.92 17.65 -8.54
N LEU A 133 1.80 16.92 -8.52
CA LEU A 133 0.46 17.47 -8.35
C LEU A 133 -0.06 17.28 -6.92
N ALA A 134 -0.61 18.35 -6.35
CA ALA A 134 -1.24 18.36 -5.03
C ALA A 134 -2.45 19.31 -5.05
N SER A 135 -3.53 18.90 -5.74
CA SER A 135 -4.70 19.75 -6.00
C SER A 135 -5.42 20.18 -4.72
N ASN A 136 -5.52 19.30 -3.74
CA ASN A 136 -6.25 19.53 -2.49
C ASN A 136 -5.37 19.53 -1.24
N LEU A 137 -4.06 19.69 -1.37
CA LEU A 137 -3.11 19.53 -0.26
C LEU A 137 -2.23 20.77 -0.10
N ASP A 138 -2.16 21.28 1.14
CA ASP A 138 -1.26 22.35 1.56
C ASP A 138 -0.29 21.85 2.62
N ILE A 139 0.90 22.47 2.65
CA ILE A 139 1.94 22.25 3.66
C ILE A 139 2.27 23.57 4.38
N CYS A 140 2.58 23.47 5.66
CA CYS A 140 3.13 24.59 6.42
C CYS A 140 4.61 24.75 6.11
N LYS A 141 4.96 25.79 5.34
CA LYS A 141 6.31 26.04 4.86
C LYS A 141 7.30 26.42 5.95
N ASN A 142 6.82 27.09 7.01
CA ASN A 142 7.64 27.66 8.07
C ASN A 142 7.52 26.93 9.43
N CYS A 143 7.03 25.69 9.42
CA CYS A 143 6.82 24.92 10.65
C CYS A 143 8.02 24.04 11.07
N GLN A 144 9.20 24.20 10.46
CA GLN A 144 10.36 23.33 10.66
C GLN A 144 10.99 23.39 12.07
N ASP A 145 11.16 24.57 12.64
CA ASP A 145 12.08 24.76 13.75
C ASP A 145 11.45 25.13 15.10
N ASN A 146 10.19 25.42 15.14
CA ASN A 146 9.35 25.65 16.33
C ASN A 146 7.94 25.98 15.84
N GLU A 147 6.90 25.77 16.65
CA GLU A 147 5.57 26.24 16.27
C GLU A 147 5.60 27.76 16.05
N PRO A 148 5.53 28.23 14.79
CA PRO A 148 5.57 29.67 14.52
C PRO A 148 4.29 30.31 15.06
N THR A 149 4.38 31.57 15.46
CA THR A 149 3.21 32.35 15.89
C THR A 149 2.17 32.51 14.79
N GLU A 150 2.62 32.46 13.52
CA GLU A 150 1.78 32.47 12.33
C GLU A 150 2.30 31.47 11.31
N LYS A 151 1.43 30.53 10.89
CA LYS A 151 1.76 29.46 9.93
C LYS A 151 1.58 29.94 8.49
N GLU A 152 2.64 29.79 7.69
CA GLU A 152 2.59 30.05 6.24
C GLU A 152 2.17 28.78 5.49
N TRP A 153 0.93 28.76 5.02
CA TRP A 153 0.38 27.64 4.25
C TRP A 153 0.57 27.87 2.75
N VAL A 154 1.15 26.89 2.08
CA VAL A 154 1.36 26.90 0.64
C VAL A 154 0.92 25.56 0.04
N ALA A 155 0.60 25.55 -1.25
CA ALA A 155 0.34 24.29 -1.94
C ALA A 155 1.57 23.38 -1.89
N MET A 156 1.39 22.09 -1.57
CA MET A 156 2.49 21.13 -1.51
C MET A 156 3.08 20.80 -2.88
N GLY A 157 2.31 21.00 -3.95
CA GLY A 157 2.71 20.84 -5.34
C GLY A 157 1.83 21.69 -6.26
N SER A 158 1.86 21.43 -7.55
CA SER A 158 1.00 22.11 -8.52
C SER A 158 -0.46 21.72 -8.32
N ARG A 159 -1.39 22.70 -8.37
CA ARG A 159 -2.84 22.43 -8.25
C ARG A 159 -3.36 21.63 -9.44
N TYR A 160 -2.83 21.87 -10.61
CA TYR A 160 -3.12 21.17 -11.86
C TYR A 160 -1.99 21.37 -12.85
N ARG A 161 -1.96 20.56 -13.89
CA ARG A 161 -1.05 20.73 -15.02
C ARG A 161 -1.82 20.66 -16.32
N HIS A 162 -1.65 21.69 -17.18
CA HIS A 162 -2.14 21.71 -18.54
C HIS A 162 -0.96 21.65 -19.50
N PHE A 163 -0.88 20.61 -20.32
CA PHE A 163 0.24 20.42 -21.23
C PHE A 163 -0.15 19.65 -22.49
N THR A 164 0.71 19.71 -23.48
CA THR A 164 0.57 18.94 -24.72
C THR A 164 1.69 17.91 -24.79
N THR A 165 1.33 16.67 -25.09
CA THR A 165 2.29 15.56 -25.26
C THR A 165 3.13 15.73 -26.53
N LYS A 166 4.16 14.91 -26.69
CA LYS A 166 5.05 14.91 -27.85
C LYS A 166 4.28 14.74 -29.17
N HIS A 167 3.23 13.94 -29.20
CA HIS A 167 2.43 13.66 -30.39
C HIS A 167 1.16 14.51 -30.50
N GLY A 168 1.00 15.50 -29.60
CA GLY A 168 0.01 16.55 -29.73
C GLY A 168 -1.29 16.34 -28.96
N ILE A 169 -1.35 15.40 -28.02
CA ILE A 169 -2.52 15.20 -27.14
C ILE A 169 -2.48 16.25 -26.02
N ARG A 170 -3.58 16.99 -25.84
CA ARG A 170 -3.72 18.07 -24.87
C ARG A 170 -4.38 17.54 -23.60
N ILE A 171 -3.64 17.59 -22.50
CA ILE A 171 -4.01 16.99 -21.22
C ILE A 171 -4.23 18.07 -20.17
N MET A 172 -5.32 17.94 -19.41
CA MET A 172 -5.50 18.60 -18.11
C MET A 172 -5.41 17.54 -17.02
N ALA A 173 -4.43 17.69 -16.12
CA ALA A 173 -4.19 16.74 -15.04
C ALA A 173 -4.44 17.35 -13.66
N PHE A 174 -5.04 16.58 -12.75
CA PHE A 174 -5.25 16.90 -11.33
C PHE A 174 -4.66 15.77 -10.47
N GLY A 175 -4.10 16.14 -9.29
CA GLY A 175 -3.57 15.18 -8.30
C GLY A 175 -4.26 15.36 -6.95
N VAL A 176 -4.98 14.32 -6.47
CA VAL A 176 -5.86 14.45 -5.30
C VAL A 176 -5.55 13.37 -4.27
N ILE A 177 -5.22 13.79 -3.06
CA ILE A 177 -5.12 12.89 -1.91
C ILE A 177 -6.52 12.60 -1.33
N LEU A 178 -6.70 11.39 -0.80
CA LEU A 178 -7.94 10.92 -0.17
C LEU A 178 -8.40 11.82 0.96
N ASP A 179 -9.68 12.20 0.96
CA ASP A 179 -10.30 12.96 2.03
C ASP A 179 -10.26 12.18 3.35
N GLY A 180 -9.84 12.84 4.43
CA GLY A 180 -9.81 12.24 5.76
C GLY A 180 -8.72 11.20 6.00
N THR A 181 -7.79 11.03 5.08
CA THR A 181 -6.61 10.19 5.30
C THR A 181 -5.74 10.68 6.46
N ASN A 182 -4.92 9.80 7.01
CA ASN A 182 -4.04 10.15 8.12
C ASN A 182 -2.95 11.13 7.67
N ASN A 183 -2.85 12.25 8.36
CA ASN A 183 -1.82 13.25 8.11
C ASN A 183 -1.49 14.01 9.40
N ASN A 184 -0.32 14.61 9.46
CA ASN A 184 0.04 15.53 10.53
C ASN A 184 -0.67 16.88 10.35
N LYS A 185 -1.84 17.02 10.98
CA LYS A 185 -2.71 18.21 10.85
C LYS A 185 -2.09 19.52 11.33
N SER A 186 -0.98 19.47 12.07
CA SER A 186 -0.23 20.66 12.43
C SER A 186 0.65 21.16 11.28
N MET A 187 0.96 20.30 10.31
CA MET A 187 1.94 20.52 9.25
C MET A 187 1.34 20.45 7.84
N THR A 188 0.28 19.67 7.64
CA THR A 188 -0.38 19.53 6.34
C THR A 188 -1.88 19.73 6.47
N ARG A 189 -2.53 20.24 5.42
CA ARG A 189 -3.98 20.46 5.32
C ARG A 189 -4.50 19.82 4.06
N ILE A 190 -5.45 18.90 4.21
CA ILE A 190 -6.18 18.31 3.11
C ILE A 190 -7.51 19.04 2.99
N GLN A 191 -7.74 19.68 1.85
CA GLN A 191 -9.03 20.27 1.51
C GLN A 191 -9.94 19.15 0.99
N PRO A 192 -11.16 18.98 1.54
CA PRO A 192 -12.11 18.02 1.00
C PRO A 192 -12.35 18.22 -0.50
N ALA A 193 -12.41 17.13 -1.27
CA ALA A 193 -12.63 17.22 -2.72
C ALA A 193 -13.93 17.99 -3.06
N ALA A 194 -14.97 17.86 -2.23
CA ALA A 194 -16.23 18.59 -2.38
C ALA A 194 -16.08 20.12 -2.24
N GLU A 195 -15.10 20.58 -1.47
CA GLU A 195 -14.78 22.02 -1.37
C GLU A 195 -13.85 22.45 -2.51
N MET A 196 -12.87 21.60 -2.87
CA MET A 196 -11.92 21.90 -3.95
C MET A 196 -12.62 22.14 -5.30
N ILE A 197 -13.65 21.36 -5.64
CA ILE A 197 -14.38 21.53 -6.91
C ILE A 197 -15.12 22.85 -7.01
N GLU A 198 -15.37 23.54 -5.89
CA GLU A 198 -15.99 24.86 -5.85
C GLU A 198 -15.01 26.02 -6.03
N GLU A 199 -13.70 25.76 -5.96
CA GLU A 199 -12.66 26.76 -6.15
C GLU A 199 -12.65 27.34 -7.59
N ASP A 200 -12.42 28.64 -7.69
CA ASP A 200 -12.37 29.33 -8.99
C ASP A 200 -11.28 28.81 -9.92
N TRP A 201 -10.12 28.43 -9.35
CA TRP A 201 -9.03 27.85 -10.12
C TRP A 201 -9.42 26.50 -10.73
N PHE A 202 -10.14 25.63 -9.99
CA PHE A 202 -10.59 24.35 -10.48
C PHE A 202 -11.62 24.52 -11.61
N LYS A 203 -12.64 25.33 -11.37
CA LYS A 203 -13.67 25.67 -12.38
C LYS A 203 -13.04 26.23 -13.66
N LYS A 204 -12.03 27.12 -13.52
CA LYS A 204 -11.29 27.67 -14.67
C LYS A 204 -10.50 26.58 -15.40
N ALA A 205 -9.79 25.71 -14.69
CA ALA A 205 -9.01 24.61 -15.26
C ALA A 205 -9.89 23.63 -16.04
N VAL A 206 -11.01 23.19 -15.46
CA VAL A 206 -11.98 22.28 -16.12
C VAL A 206 -12.57 22.87 -17.39
N ASN A 207 -12.82 24.18 -17.42
CA ASN A 207 -13.38 24.90 -18.58
C ASN A 207 -12.33 25.37 -19.60
N THR A 208 -11.07 24.96 -19.47
CA THR A 208 -10.03 25.25 -20.46
C THR A 208 -10.48 24.73 -21.84
N SER A 209 -10.38 25.59 -22.86
CA SER A 209 -10.55 25.16 -24.25
C SER A 209 -9.40 24.25 -24.68
N ASP A 210 -9.56 23.56 -25.78
CA ASP A 210 -8.47 22.76 -26.37
C ASP A 210 -7.92 21.64 -25.46
N LEU A 211 -8.81 20.79 -24.98
CA LEU A 211 -8.49 19.55 -24.27
C LEU A 211 -8.90 18.33 -25.07
N ASP A 212 -8.09 17.27 -24.99
CA ASP A 212 -8.37 15.98 -25.59
C ASP A 212 -8.71 14.94 -24.51
N ILE A 213 -8.13 15.05 -23.30
CA ILE A 213 -8.35 14.12 -22.19
C ILE A 213 -8.08 14.79 -20.85
N PHE A 214 -8.84 14.42 -19.82
CA PHE A 214 -8.49 14.64 -18.42
C PHE A 214 -7.72 13.45 -17.88
N VAL A 215 -6.65 13.70 -17.11
CA VAL A 215 -5.93 12.71 -16.32
C VAL A 215 -6.10 13.03 -14.85
N LEU A 216 -6.76 12.14 -14.11
CA LEU A 216 -6.96 12.28 -12.66
C LEU A 216 -6.04 11.31 -11.95
N ILE A 217 -4.98 11.81 -11.33
CA ILE A 217 -4.13 10.99 -10.48
C ILE A 217 -4.47 11.22 -9.01
N GLY A 218 -4.25 10.23 -8.16
CA GLY A 218 -4.53 10.43 -6.75
C GLY A 218 -4.23 9.21 -5.90
N HIS A 219 -3.70 9.45 -4.72
CA HIS A 219 -3.62 8.40 -3.73
C HIS A 219 -5.01 8.17 -3.11
N ASN A 220 -5.82 7.43 -3.86
CA ASN A 220 -7.26 7.27 -3.68
C ASN A 220 -7.72 5.92 -4.23
N PRO A 221 -8.62 5.21 -3.54
CA PRO A 221 -9.26 4.03 -4.10
C PRO A 221 -10.00 4.35 -5.41
N VAL A 222 -9.85 3.50 -6.42
CA VAL A 222 -10.57 3.72 -7.69
C VAL A 222 -12.03 3.29 -7.63
N LYS A 223 -12.40 2.41 -6.71
CA LYS A 223 -13.79 1.97 -6.51
C LYS A 223 -14.50 2.72 -5.40
N PRO A 224 -15.79 3.09 -5.58
CA PRO A 224 -16.60 3.63 -4.50
C PRO A 224 -16.94 2.55 -3.46
N GLY A 225 -17.27 2.99 -2.23
CA GLY A 225 -17.85 2.12 -1.20
C GLY A 225 -16.84 1.22 -0.49
N ILE A 226 -15.56 1.53 -0.55
CA ILE A 226 -14.55 0.86 0.30
C ILE A 226 -14.74 1.39 1.73
N PRO A 227 -15.05 0.52 2.71
CA PRO A 227 -15.25 0.96 4.09
C PRO A 227 -14.01 1.69 4.62
N LYS A 228 -14.20 2.88 5.22
CA LYS A 228 -13.19 3.76 5.82
C LYS A 228 -12.24 4.52 4.87
N ALA A 229 -12.31 4.27 3.58
CA ALA A 229 -11.60 5.01 2.55
C ALA A 229 -12.63 5.47 1.51
N GLU A 230 -13.45 6.46 1.85
CA GLU A 230 -14.44 6.99 0.92
C GLU A 230 -13.71 7.74 -0.19
N SER A 231 -13.60 7.10 -1.34
CA SER A 231 -12.89 7.64 -2.50
C SER A 231 -13.47 8.98 -2.95
N SER A 232 -12.59 9.94 -3.21
CA SER A 232 -12.94 11.21 -3.85
C SER A 232 -13.14 11.06 -5.38
N PHE A 233 -12.68 9.95 -5.97
CA PHE A 233 -12.75 9.74 -7.43
C PHE A 233 -14.17 9.77 -7.99
N PRO A 234 -15.19 9.14 -7.38
CA PRO A 234 -16.55 9.20 -7.92
C PRO A 234 -17.07 10.63 -8.09
N LEU A 235 -16.84 11.48 -7.09
CA LEU A 235 -17.23 12.90 -7.14
C LEU A 235 -16.48 13.65 -8.25
N LEU A 236 -15.18 13.46 -8.34
CA LEU A 236 -14.33 14.14 -9.32
C LEU A 236 -14.64 13.67 -10.73
N MET A 237 -14.79 12.37 -10.96
CA MET A 237 -15.19 11.79 -12.26
C MET A 237 -16.54 12.34 -12.71
N GLU A 238 -17.55 12.34 -11.82
CA GLU A 238 -18.86 12.90 -12.11
C GLU A 238 -18.78 14.39 -12.44
N THR A 239 -18.00 15.18 -11.68
CA THR A 239 -17.84 16.60 -11.87
C THR A 239 -17.20 16.92 -13.23
N LEU A 240 -16.09 16.25 -13.58
CA LEU A 240 -15.41 16.43 -14.86
C LEU A 240 -16.32 16.03 -16.03
N ARG A 241 -17.01 14.91 -15.91
CA ARG A 241 -17.91 14.38 -16.96
C ARG A 241 -19.17 15.25 -17.14
N LYS A 242 -19.71 15.84 -16.06
CA LYS A 242 -20.83 16.80 -16.15
C LYS A 242 -20.40 18.10 -16.84
N ALA A 243 -19.22 18.62 -16.50
CA ALA A 243 -18.71 19.86 -17.09
C ALA A 243 -18.31 19.69 -18.56
N ARG A 244 -17.69 18.56 -18.91
CA ARG A 244 -17.14 18.29 -20.25
C ARG A 244 -17.51 16.85 -20.70
N PRO A 245 -18.76 16.60 -21.07
CA PRO A 245 -19.24 15.26 -21.43
C PRO A 245 -18.56 14.66 -22.67
N GLU A 246 -17.97 15.49 -23.53
CA GLU A 246 -17.23 15.04 -24.71
C GLU A 246 -15.80 14.56 -24.40
N ILE A 247 -15.18 15.07 -23.31
CA ILE A 247 -13.79 14.78 -22.96
C ILE A 247 -13.69 13.50 -22.10
N PRO A 248 -12.88 12.50 -22.48
CA PRO A 248 -12.65 11.32 -21.65
C PRO A 248 -11.84 11.66 -20.39
N VAL A 249 -11.97 10.80 -19.36
CA VAL A 249 -11.22 10.89 -18.12
C VAL A 249 -10.55 9.54 -17.83
N GLN A 250 -9.22 9.54 -17.71
CA GLN A 250 -8.47 8.39 -17.22
C GLN A 250 -7.94 8.68 -15.84
N GLY A 251 -8.32 7.84 -14.87
CA GLY A 251 -7.87 7.90 -13.49
C GLY A 251 -6.74 6.91 -13.17
N PHE A 252 -5.90 7.28 -12.20
CA PHE A 252 -4.85 6.44 -11.62
C PHE A 252 -4.92 6.59 -10.11
N GLY A 253 -5.18 5.49 -9.41
CA GLY A 253 -5.39 5.45 -7.97
C GLY A 253 -4.35 4.61 -7.24
N GLY A 254 -4.46 4.55 -5.92
CA GLY A 254 -3.60 3.77 -5.03
C GLY A 254 -4.27 3.55 -3.68
N HIS A 255 -3.48 3.34 -2.61
CA HIS A 255 -3.94 3.23 -1.25
C HIS A 255 -4.54 1.87 -0.86
N THR A 256 -5.26 1.19 -1.76
CA THR A 256 -5.87 -0.10 -1.42
C THR A 256 -4.92 -1.28 -1.59
N HIS A 257 -3.74 -1.05 -2.14
CA HIS A 257 -2.73 -2.09 -2.36
C HIS A 257 -3.21 -3.23 -3.27
N ARG A 258 -4.05 -2.94 -4.26
CA ARG A 258 -4.68 -3.94 -5.14
C ARG A 258 -4.42 -3.65 -6.61
N ARG A 259 -4.46 -4.69 -7.42
CA ARG A 259 -4.71 -4.58 -8.85
C ARG A 259 -6.19 -4.40 -9.03
N ASP A 260 -6.65 -3.23 -9.44
CA ASP A 260 -8.08 -2.97 -9.64
C ASP A 260 -8.31 -2.01 -10.81
N PHE A 261 -9.49 -2.13 -11.43
CA PHE A 261 -9.91 -1.27 -12.50
C PHE A 261 -11.41 -0.99 -12.38
N HIS A 262 -11.77 0.29 -12.45
CA HIS A 262 -13.16 0.71 -12.35
C HIS A 262 -13.60 1.52 -13.56
N VAL A 263 -14.78 1.19 -14.09
CA VAL A 263 -15.45 1.91 -15.17
C VAL A 263 -16.56 2.78 -14.55
N TYR A 264 -16.41 4.10 -14.63
CA TYR A 264 -17.41 5.03 -14.13
C TYR A 264 -18.53 5.27 -15.13
N ASP A 265 -18.15 5.52 -16.40
CA ASP A 265 -19.06 5.66 -17.52
C ASP A 265 -18.39 5.23 -18.85
N GLU A 266 -19.04 5.47 -19.96
CA GLU A 266 -18.59 5.07 -21.30
C GLU A 266 -17.22 5.67 -21.73
N LYS A 267 -16.75 6.72 -21.04
CA LYS A 267 -15.52 7.47 -21.36
C LYS A 267 -14.66 7.77 -20.13
N SER A 268 -15.01 7.22 -18.97
CA SER A 268 -14.24 7.43 -17.75
C SER A 268 -13.95 6.14 -17.02
N SER A 269 -12.69 5.94 -16.67
CA SER A 269 -12.18 4.76 -15.96
C SER A 269 -11.00 5.11 -15.08
N ALA A 270 -10.65 4.22 -14.17
CA ALA A 270 -9.46 4.36 -13.33
C ALA A 270 -8.83 3.00 -13.03
N ILE A 271 -7.49 2.98 -12.81
CA ILE A 271 -6.70 1.79 -12.47
C ILE A 271 -5.95 2.00 -11.16
N GLU A 272 -5.79 0.94 -10.38
CA GLU A 272 -4.81 0.79 -9.29
C GLU A 272 -3.82 -0.32 -9.63
N SER A 273 -2.56 -0.19 -9.21
CA SER A 273 -1.45 -1.03 -9.68
C SER A 273 -0.69 -1.72 -8.56
N GLY A 274 -1.41 -2.32 -7.62
CA GLY A 274 -0.81 -3.14 -6.57
C GLY A 274 -0.03 -2.36 -5.53
N LYS A 275 1.08 -2.91 -5.03
CA LYS A 275 1.96 -2.33 -4.01
C LYS A 275 3.35 -2.94 -4.03
N TYR A 276 4.29 -2.35 -3.27
CA TYR A 276 5.61 -2.92 -2.93
C TYR A 276 6.41 -3.37 -4.15
N CYS A 277 6.30 -2.64 -5.27
CA CYS A 277 6.92 -3.04 -6.52
C CYS A 277 6.57 -4.48 -6.93
N ASP A 278 5.29 -4.88 -6.82
CA ASP A 278 4.79 -6.14 -7.35
C ASP A 278 4.15 -6.00 -8.73
N THR A 279 3.77 -4.76 -9.11
CA THR A 279 2.97 -4.50 -10.31
C THR A 279 3.38 -3.20 -11.00
N VAL A 280 3.38 -3.23 -12.33
CA VAL A 280 3.30 -2.04 -13.17
C VAL A 280 1.95 -2.06 -13.92
N GLY A 281 1.10 -1.06 -13.70
CA GLY A 281 -0.13 -0.90 -14.46
C GLY A 281 0.14 -0.41 -15.86
N TRP A 282 -0.56 -0.98 -16.83
CA TRP A 282 -0.57 -0.55 -18.22
C TRP A 282 -1.97 -0.12 -18.63
N ILE A 283 -2.10 1.07 -19.18
CA ILE A 283 -3.31 1.56 -19.85
C ILE A 283 -2.94 2.01 -21.25
N SER A 284 -3.77 1.64 -22.20
CA SER A 284 -3.68 2.10 -23.59
C SER A 284 -5.04 2.60 -24.03
N LEU A 285 -5.10 3.80 -24.59
CA LEU A 285 -6.30 4.44 -25.10
C LEU A 285 -6.14 4.81 -26.57
N ASP A 286 -7.17 4.53 -27.37
CA ASP A 286 -7.27 4.94 -28.76
C ASP A 286 -8.61 5.66 -29.01
N GLY A 287 -8.68 6.48 -30.04
CA GLY A 287 -9.90 7.23 -30.38
C GLY A 287 -10.08 8.54 -29.63
N ILE A 288 -9.00 9.12 -29.11
CA ILE A 288 -9.02 10.38 -28.36
C ILE A 288 -8.99 11.56 -29.32
N THR A 289 -8.16 11.53 -30.35
CA THR A 289 -8.05 12.63 -31.32
C THR A 289 -8.91 12.42 -32.54
N SER A 290 -9.30 13.52 -33.21
CA SER A 290 -10.05 13.45 -34.47
C SER A 290 -9.31 12.72 -35.60
N LYS A 291 -7.98 12.62 -35.53
CA LYS A 291 -7.16 11.87 -36.48
C LYS A 291 -7.33 10.35 -36.33
N SER A 292 -7.53 9.85 -35.15
CA SER A 292 -7.76 8.42 -34.92
C SER A 292 -9.20 8.02 -35.26
N ILE A 293 -10.16 8.90 -35.03
CA ILE A 293 -11.55 8.67 -35.46
C ILE A 293 -11.61 8.48 -37.00
N SER A 294 -10.81 9.24 -37.74
CA SER A 294 -10.73 9.07 -39.21
C SER A 294 -9.97 7.80 -39.62
N ARG A 295 -9.00 7.31 -38.85
CA ARG A 295 -8.31 6.02 -39.09
C ARG A 295 -9.21 4.81 -38.79
N ARG A 296 -10.09 4.92 -37.77
CA ARG A 296 -11.08 3.88 -37.45
C ARG A 296 -12.06 3.62 -38.60
N ALA A 297 -12.52 4.68 -39.26
CA ALA A 297 -13.44 4.56 -40.39
C ALA A 297 -12.85 3.82 -41.63
N THR A 298 -11.52 3.62 -41.64
CA THR A 298 -10.80 2.97 -42.76
C THR A 298 -10.17 1.62 -42.40
N LYS A 299 -10.29 1.15 -41.16
CA LYS A 299 -9.73 -0.13 -40.73
C LYS A 299 -10.78 -1.24 -40.94
N PRO A 300 -10.51 -2.31 -41.71
CA PRO A 300 -11.40 -3.46 -41.76
C PRO A 300 -11.52 -4.08 -40.37
N GLU A 301 -12.71 -4.46 -39.94
CA GLU A 301 -12.88 -5.27 -38.74
C GLU A 301 -12.00 -6.52 -38.85
N LEU A 302 -11.02 -6.66 -37.97
CA LEU A 302 -10.30 -7.91 -37.79
C LEU A 302 -11.32 -8.94 -37.25
N PRO A 303 -11.36 -10.17 -37.81
CA PRO A 303 -12.15 -11.23 -37.23
C PRO A 303 -11.73 -11.46 -35.78
N SER A 304 -12.70 -11.54 -34.87
CA SER A 304 -12.46 -12.01 -33.51
C SER A 304 -11.83 -13.40 -33.61
N THR A 305 -10.53 -13.49 -33.35
CA THR A 305 -9.88 -14.79 -33.17
C THR A 305 -10.34 -15.33 -31.83
N SER A 306 -11.35 -16.19 -31.86
CA SER A 306 -11.59 -17.15 -30.80
C SER A 306 -10.40 -18.10 -30.77
N GLY A 307 -9.37 -17.74 -30.00
CA GLY A 307 -8.34 -18.69 -29.60
C GLY A 307 -8.99 -19.76 -28.73
N ASN A 308 -8.77 -21.02 -29.10
CA ASN A 308 -9.19 -22.15 -28.29
C ASN A 308 -8.49 -22.11 -26.93
N ASP A 309 -9.21 -21.65 -25.92
CA ASP A 309 -8.86 -21.76 -24.51
C ASP A 309 -9.01 -23.23 -24.07
N ALA A 310 -8.00 -24.02 -24.30
CA ALA A 310 -7.83 -25.29 -23.63
C ALA A 310 -6.67 -25.13 -22.64
N ASP A 311 -7.00 -25.14 -21.35
CA ASP A 311 -6.14 -25.16 -20.15
C ASP A 311 -6.05 -23.90 -19.27
N LEU A 312 -6.97 -22.93 -19.40
CA LEU A 312 -7.16 -21.94 -18.35
C LEU A 312 -8.03 -22.56 -17.24
N VAL A 313 -7.53 -22.57 -16.03
CA VAL A 313 -8.28 -22.92 -14.82
C VAL A 313 -9.60 -22.14 -14.85
N ASN A 314 -10.74 -22.84 -14.91
CA ASN A 314 -12.06 -22.26 -14.83
C ASN A 314 -12.20 -21.50 -13.52
N VAL A 315 -11.88 -20.21 -13.51
CA VAL A 315 -12.33 -19.29 -12.46
C VAL A 315 -13.85 -19.17 -12.66
N ASP A 316 -14.60 -19.52 -11.64
CA ASP A 316 -16.06 -19.48 -11.65
C ASP A 316 -16.53 -18.08 -12.09
N GLU A 317 -17.18 -17.98 -13.25
CA GLU A 317 -17.69 -16.71 -13.82
C GLU A 317 -18.63 -15.96 -12.87
N THR A 318 -19.12 -16.63 -11.81
CA THR A 318 -19.92 -16.00 -10.75
C THR A 318 -19.08 -15.13 -9.80
N ILE A 319 -17.75 -15.29 -9.78
CA ILE A 319 -16.84 -14.57 -8.89
C ILE A 319 -16.35 -13.26 -9.51
N CYS A 320 -16.26 -13.20 -10.85
CA CYS A 320 -15.76 -12.03 -11.56
C CYS A 320 -16.66 -11.65 -12.75
N PRO A 321 -17.82 -11.04 -12.54
CA PRO A 321 -18.75 -10.70 -13.61
C PRO A 321 -18.23 -9.54 -14.46
N LYS A 322 -18.20 -9.72 -15.78
CA LYS A 322 -18.00 -8.64 -16.76
C LYS A 322 -19.27 -7.78 -16.84
N ASN A 323 -19.36 -6.71 -16.08
CA ASN A 323 -20.63 -5.98 -15.90
C ASN A 323 -20.71 -4.62 -16.59
N LYS A 324 -19.62 -4.10 -17.18
CA LYS A 324 -19.64 -2.74 -17.74
C LYS A 324 -19.06 -2.69 -19.15
N THR A 325 -19.65 -1.86 -20.00
CA THR A 325 -19.18 -1.59 -21.36
C THR A 325 -18.49 -0.23 -21.41
N PHE A 326 -17.30 -0.21 -21.96
CA PHE A 326 -16.54 1.00 -22.25
C PHE A 326 -16.60 1.26 -23.76
N LYS A 327 -16.85 2.50 -24.18
CA LYS A 327 -17.04 2.83 -25.61
C LYS A 327 -15.76 3.22 -26.35
N MET A 328 -14.68 3.49 -25.60
CA MET A 328 -13.38 3.78 -26.20
C MET A 328 -12.58 2.48 -26.35
N ASP A 329 -11.64 2.46 -27.30
CA ASP A 329 -10.68 1.37 -27.38
C ASP A 329 -9.67 1.52 -26.24
N LEU A 330 -9.96 0.82 -25.13
CA LEU A 330 -9.13 0.78 -23.95
C LEU A 330 -8.63 -0.65 -23.74
N THR A 331 -7.36 -0.76 -23.41
CA THR A 331 -6.80 -2.00 -22.86
C THR A 331 -6.06 -1.71 -21.57
N ARG A 332 -6.18 -2.61 -20.61
CA ARG A 332 -5.45 -2.61 -19.36
C ARG A 332 -4.64 -3.89 -19.20
N ARG A 333 -3.51 -3.80 -18.49
CA ARG A 333 -2.69 -4.93 -18.04
C ARG A 333 -2.07 -4.62 -16.70
N TYR A 334 -1.87 -5.67 -15.91
CA TYR A 334 -1.07 -5.65 -14.69
C TYR A 334 0.18 -6.47 -14.95
N LEU A 335 1.30 -5.80 -15.10
CA LEU A 335 2.59 -6.40 -15.41
C LEU A 335 3.28 -6.80 -14.11
N ASP A 336 3.71 -8.04 -13.99
CA ASP A 336 4.49 -8.49 -12.85
C ASP A 336 5.87 -7.82 -12.83
N TRP A 337 6.30 -7.40 -11.65
CA TRP A 337 7.54 -6.66 -11.44
C TRP A 337 8.76 -7.58 -11.48
N ASN A 338 9.08 -8.13 -12.66
CA ASN A 338 10.23 -9.01 -12.84
C ASN A 338 10.90 -8.81 -14.21
N ARG A 339 12.17 -9.21 -14.30
CA ARG A 339 12.99 -9.04 -15.50
C ARG A 339 12.45 -9.79 -16.72
N LEU A 340 11.76 -10.93 -16.53
CA LEU A 340 11.17 -11.68 -17.65
C LEU A 340 10.04 -10.88 -18.30
N THR A 341 9.14 -10.32 -17.50
CA THR A 341 8.04 -9.46 -17.96
C THR A 341 8.58 -8.18 -18.61
N PHE A 342 9.52 -7.52 -17.93
CA PHE A 342 10.10 -6.28 -18.45
C PHE A 342 10.81 -6.50 -19.78
N SER A 343 11.65 -7.54 -19.89
CA SER A 343 12.34 -7.85 -21.13
C SER A 343 11.38 -8.26 -22.25
N TYR A 344 10.34 -9.02 -21.95
CA TYR A 344 9.36 -9.45 -22.94
C TYR A 344 8.67 -8.25 -23.61
N HIS A 345 8.23 -7.27 -22.82
CA HIS A 345 7.51 -6.11 -23.34
C HIS A 345 8.43 -5.03 -23.93
N ALA A 346 9.64 -4.88 -23.41
CA ALA A 346 10.56 -3.83 -23.79
C ALA A 346 11.56 -4.28 -24.87
N SER A 347 12.54 -5.10 -24.50
CA SER A 347 13.71 -5.42 -25.32
C SER A 347 13.60 -6.72 -26.13
N GLY A 348 12.68 -7.61 -25.76
CA GLY A 348 12.50 -8.92 -26.38
C GLY A 348 13.39 -10.03 -25.80
N SER A 349 14.45 -9.71 -25.06
CA SER A 349 15.28 -10.67 -24.31
C SER A 349 15.87 -10.04 -23.05
N GLN A 350 16.12 -10.88 -22.02
CA GLN A 350 16.70 -10.40 -20.76
C GLN A 350 18.11 -9.82 -20.93
N ASP A 351 18.93 -10.37 -21.82
CA ASP A 351 20.29 -9.90 -22.09
C ASP A 351 20.33 -8.49 -22.73
N GLN A 352 19.20 -8.01 -23.25
CA GLN A 352 19.06 -6.69 -23.86
C GLN A 352 18.30 -5.70 -23.01
N LEU A 353 17.88 -6.08 -21.81
CA LEU A 353 17.11 -5.21 -20.92
C LEU A 353 17.99 -4.12 -20.33
N ASP A 354 19.20 -4.46 -19.91
CA ASP A 354 20.04 -3.58 -19.13
C ASP A 354 20.49 -2.34 -19.93
N THR A 355 20.31 -1.19 -19.32
CA THR A 355 20.87 0.08 -19.79
C THR A 355 21.94 0.56 -18.82
N ALA A 356 22.87 1.40 -19.29
CA ALA A 356 23.91 1.94 -18.41
C ALA A 356 23.32 2.73 -17.22
N SER A 357 22.21 3.44 -17.43
CA SER A 357 21.50 4.14 -16.34
C SER A 357 20.86 3.18 -15.35
N GLY A 358 20.21 2.11 -15.83
CA GLY A 358 19.62 1.11 -14.96
C GLY A 358 20.66 0.39 -14.11
N LEU A 359 21.74 -0.10 -14.72
CA LEU A 359 22.85 -0.74 -13.99
C LEU A 359 23.47 0.17 -12.92
N ASN A 360 23.59 1.48 -13.21
CA ASN A 360 24.04 2.44 -12.20
C ASN A 360 23.08 2.58 -11.03
N VAL A 361 21.77 2.50 -11.27
CA VAL A 361 20.73 2.55 -10.20
C VAL A 361 20.75 1.27 -9.38
N SER A 362 20.87 0.09 -9.99
CA SER A 362 21.05 -1.17 -9.26
C SER A 362 22.28 -1.13 -8.36
N GLN A 363 23.40 -0.57 -8.84
CA GLN A 363 24.60 -0.40 -8.02
C GLN A 363 24.37 0.57 -6.85
N GLN A 364 23.63 1.67 -7.04
CA GLN A 364 23.27 2.58 -5.93
C GLN A 364 22.46 1.87 -4.86
N ILE A 365 21.53 0.99 -5.23
CA ILE A 365 20.74 0.18 -4.31
C ILE A 365 21.65 -0.76 -3.51
N ASP A 366 22.54 -1.49 -4.17
CA ASP A 366 23.50 -2.40 -3.52
C ASP A 366 24.43 -1.67 -2.54
N ASP A 367 24.95 -0.51 -2.95
CA ASP A 367 25.81 0.32 -2.12
C ASP A 367 25.05 0.85 -0.88
N ALA A 368 23.81 1.29 -1.07
CA ALA A 368 22.94 1.76 0.02
C ALA A 368 22.64 0.63 1.01
N ARG A 369 22.23 -0.54 0.53
CA ARG A 369 21.97 -1.72 1.37
C ARG A 369 23.21 -2.13 2.18
N SER A 370 24.37 -2.08 1.56
CA SER A 370 25.63 -2.41 2.22
C SER A 370 26.02 -1.36 3.27
N SER A 371 25.96 -0.07 2.93
CA SER A 371 26.35 1.03 3.82
C SER A 371 25.45 1.16 5.06
N HIS A 372 24.18 0.81 4.94
CA HIS A 372 23.20 0.80 6.04
C HIS A 372 23.06 -0.56 6.72
N ASN A 373 23.96 -1.51 6.40
CA ASN A 373 24.01 -2.84 7.02
C ASN A 373 22.66 -3.63 6.89
N LEU A 374 21.87 -3.36 5.85
CA LEU A 374 20.57 -4.00 5.65
C LEU A 374 20.68 -5.50 5.40
N THR A 375 21.83 -5.96 4.91
CA THR A 375 22.13 -7.36 4.63
C THR A 375 22.57 -8.17 5.85
N HIS A 376 22.77 -7.52 7.01
CA HIS A 376 23.15 -8.23 8.24
C HIS A 376 22.07 -9.20 8.69
N VAL A 377 22.46 -10.45 8.93
CA VAL A 377 21.54 -11.55 9.29
C VAL A 377 21.41 -11.67 10.80
N TYR A 378 20.21 -11.55 11.32
CA TYR A 378 19.88 -11.81 12.74
C TYR A 378 19.74 -13.30 13.05
N GLY A 379 19.29 -14.10 12.11
CA GLY A 379 19.05 -15.53 12.26
C GLY A 379 18.49 -16.16 11.00
N CYS A 380 18.27 -17.47 11.01
CA CYS A 380 17.70 -18.22 9.89
C CYS A 380 16.26 -18.63 10.20
N ALA A 381 15.29 -17.93 9.60
CA ALA A 381 13.87 -18.25 9.78
C ALA A 381 13.57 -19.68 9.31
N PRO A 382 13.05 -20.57 10.17
CA PRO A 382 12.90 -21.98 9.84
C PRO A 382 11.80 -22.28 8.83
N ARG A 383 10.88 -21.32 8.65
CA ARG A 383 9.72 -21.40 7.74
C ARG A 383 9.24 -20.01 7.35
N THR A 384 8.38 -19.95 6.35
CA THR A 384 7.61 -18.74 6.06
C THR A 384 6.48 -18.59 7.08
N TYR A 385 6.32 -17.39 7.62
CA TYR A 385 5.24 -16.98 8.51
C TYR A 385 4.37 -15.98 7.77
N CYS A 386 3.19 -16.38 7.35
CA CYS A 386 2.31 -15.51 6.58
C CYS A 386 1.27 -14.79 7.45
N ILE A 387 0.82 -13.67 6.96
CA ILE A 387 -0.18 -12.85 7.65
C ILE A 387 -1.52 -13.56 7.72
N SER A 388 -2.00 -14.10 6.60
CA SER A 388 -3.35 -14.65 6.50
C SER A 388 -3.45 -16.00 5.78
N CYS A 389 -2.37 -16.52 5.20
CA CYS A 389 -2.40 -17.81 4.49
C CYS A 389 -2.56 -19.02 5.41
N LYS A 390 -2.47 -18.82 6.71
CA LYS A 390 -2.67 -19.82 7.77
C LYS A 390 -3.63 -19.31 8.84
N PRO A 391 -4.42 -20.19 9.49
CA PRO A 391 -5.32 -19.80 10.55
C PRO A 391 -4.56 -19.27 11.77
N SER A 392 -5.24 -18.48 12.59
CA SER A 392 -4.69 -17.97 13.86
C SER A 392 -4.32 -19.15 14.78
N GLY A 393 -3.11 -19.14 15.31
CA GLY A 393 -2.58 -20.22 16.16
C GLY A 393 -1.79 -21.31 15.41
N ASP A 394 -1.84 -21.35 14.08
CA ASP A 394 -0.93 -22.17 13.28
C ASP A 394 0.51 -21.67 13.44
N GLU A 395 1.48 -22.58 13.50
CA GLU A 395 2.90 -22.22 13.65
C GLU A 395 3.50 -21.50 12.43
N GLY A 396 2.85 -21.53 11.27
CA GLY A 396 3.18 -20.74 10.08
C GLY A 396 2.43 -19.43 9.98
N ASN A 397 1.61 -19.04 10.98
CA ASN A 397 0.96 -17.74 11.03
C ASN A 397 1.87 -16.72 11.72
N VAL A 398 2.05 -15.55 11.11
CA VAL A 398 2.97 -14.50 11.63
C VAL A 398 2.55 -13.99 13.01
N TYR A 399 1.25 -13.96 13.31
CA TYR A 399 0.79 -13.50 14.63
C TYR A 399 1.02 -14.53 15.74
N THR A 400 1.19 -15.81 15.40
CA THR A 400 1.71 -16.82 16.35
C THR A 400 3.18 -16.51 16.67
N LEU A 401 3.99 -16.22 15.66
CA LEU A 401 5.37 -15.77 15.86
C LEU A 401 5.44 -14.48 16.70
N VAL A 402 4.59 -13.49 16.42
CA VAL A 402 4.50 -12.23 17.18
C VAL A 402 4.23 -12.49 18.67
N LYS A 403 3.33 -13.44 19.01
CA LYS A 403 3.08 -13.83 20.41
C LYS A 403 4.33 -14.40 21.08
N ASP A 404 4.99 -15.34 20.41
CA ASP A 404 6.17 -16.02 20.95
C ASP A 404 7.35 -15.03 21.11
N ALA A 405 7.60 -14.23 20.08
CA ALA A 405 8.65 -13.22 20.09
C ALA A 405 8.41 -12.13 21.15
N ALA A 406 7.20 -11.60 21.27
CA ALA A 406 6.86 -10.61 22.27
C ALA A 406 6.98 -11.17 23.70
N ALA A 407 6.47 -12.38 23.96
CA ALA A 407 6.58 -13.04 25.25
C ALA A 407 8.05 -13.22 25.68
N ALA A 408 8.92 -13.58 24.73
CA ALA A 408 10.33 -13.88 25.00
C ALA A 408 11.20 -12.61 25.15
N THR A 409 10.90 -11.54 24.40
CA THR A 409 11.84 -10.42 24.22
C THR A 409 11.37 -9.09 24.81
N VAL A 410 10.06 -8.87 24.95
CA VAL A 410 9.50 -7.66 25.56
C VAL A 410 9.51 -7.85 27.09
N VAL A 411 10.69 -7.66 27.69
CA VAL A 411 10.97 -7.94 29.10
C VAL A 411 11.80 -6.80 29.69
N ASP A 412 11.22 -6.07 30.64
CA ASP A 412 12.00 -5.19 31.53
C ASP A 412 12.73 -6.06 32.58
N PRO A 413 14.09 -6.02 32.66
CA PRO A 413 14.85 -6.80 33.62
C PRO A 413 14.41 -6.56 35.08
N ASN A 414 13.96 -5.35 35.41
CA ASN A 414 13.50 -5.00 36.76
C ASN A 414 12.12 -5.57 37.10
N ARG A 415 11.36 -6.01 36.09
CA ARG A 415 10.01 -6.58 36.20
C ARG A 415 9.91 -7.99 35.58
N ALA A 416 11.04 -8.63 35.31
CA ALA A 416 11.12 -9.91 34.60
C ALA A 416 10.33 -11.06 35.27
N ASN A 417 10.13 -10.99 36.59
CA ASN A 417 9.37 -11.95 37.38
C ASN A 417 7.88 -11.61 37.53
N LYS A 418 7.40 -10.49 36.96
CA LYS A 418 6.00 -10.08 37.01
C LYS A 418 5.22 -10.75 35.88
N SER A 419 3.99 -11.13 36.17
CA SER A 419 3.03 -11.53 35.14
C SER A 419 2.77 -10.36 34.19
N ARG A 420 2.79 -10.62 32.88
CA ARG A 420 2.61 -9.56 31.88
C ARG A 420 1.76 -10.03 30.71
N MET A 421 0.95 -9.11 30.22
CA MET A 421 0.14 -9.19 29.01
C MET A 421 0.65 -8.15 28.03
N ILE A 422 1.02 -8.56 26.81
CA ILE A 422 1.60 -7.69 25.79
C ILE A 422 0.64 -7.65 24.61
N ILE A 423 0.11 -6.45 24.29
CA ILE A 423 -0.87 -6.23 23.23
C ILE A 423 -0.16 -5.53 22.06
N VAL A 424 -0.22 -6.18 20.90
CA VAL A 424 0.28 -5.65 19.61
C VAL A 424 -0.90 -5.58 18.65
N ASN A 425 -1.02 -4.49 17.89
CA ASN A 425 -2.04 -4.38 16.84
C ASN A 425 -1.64 -5.17 15.61
N GLN A 426 -2.63 -5.69 14.88
CA GLN A 426 -2.43 -6.43 13.64
C GLN A 426 -1.66 -5.59 12.59
N GLY A 427 -2.00 -4.32 12.43
CA GLY A 427 -1.40 -3.43 11.45
C GLY A 427 0.08 -3.08 11.69
N ALA A 428 0.68 -3.53 12.82
CA ALA A 428 2.11 -3.43 13.03
C ALA A 428 2.91 -4.39 12.12
N ILE A 429 2.27 -5.43 11.59
CA ILE A 429 2.89 -6.41 10.67
C ILE A 429 2.40 -6.09 9.26
N ARG A 430 3.35 -5.76 8.37
CA ARG A 430 3.06 -5.26 7.02
C ARG A 430 3.25 -6.31 5.94
N TYR A 431 4.14 -7.27 6.14
CA TYR A 431 4.45 -8.30 5.17
C TYR A 431 4.72 -9.65 5.83
N ASP A 432 4.66 -10.72 5.03
CA ASP A 432 5.01 -12.07 5.46
C ASP A 432 6.50 -12.14 5.80
N LEU A 433 6.87 -12.92 6.81
CA LEU A 433 8.25 -13.23 7.07
C LEU A 433 8.64 -14.48 6.27
N VAL A 434 9.40 -14.31 5.21
CA VAL A 434 9.78 -15.41 4.32
C VAL A 434 10.91 -16.24 4.94
N LYS A 435 10.86 -17.58 4.76
CA LYS A 435 11.89 -18.54 5.19
C LYS A 435 13.29 -18.15 4.70
N GLY A 436 14.29 -18.43 5.50
CA GLY A 436 15.71 -18.21 5.16
C GLY A 436 16.35 -17.09 5.99
N PRO A 437 17.40 -16.43 5.50
CA PRO A 437 18.09 -15.38 6.24
C PRO A 437 17.11 -14.28 6.66
N PHE A 438 17.01 -14.01 7.95
CA PHE A 438 16.24 -12.88 8.48
C PHE A 438 17.20 -11.73 8.76
N THR A 439 17.13 -10.72 7.92
CA THR A 439 18.08 -9.60 7.89
C THR A 439 17.57 -8.36 8.61
N VAL A 440 18.42 -7.33 8.69
CA VAL A 440 18.03 -5.99 9.14
C VAL A 440 16.90 -5.46 8.25
N ASP A 441 17.02 -5.63 6.94
CA ASP A 441 16.02 -5.23 5.98
C ASP A 441 14.67 -5.93 6.25
N ASP A 442 14.67 -7.25 6.41
CA ASP A 442 13.47 -8.02 6.75
C ASP A 442 12.76 -7.51 8.01
N SER A 443 13.49 -6.94 8.96
CA SER A 443 12.87 -6.38 10.15
C SER A 443 11.97 -5.18 9.84
N TYR A 444 12.36 -4.35 8.87
CA TYR A 444 11.52 -3.25 8.36
C TYR A 444 10.40 -3.77 7.47
N ILE A 445 10.69 -4.73 6.58
CA ILE A 445 9.68 -5.39 5.73
C ILE A 445 8.53 -5.95 6.56
N VAL A 446 8.85 -6.68 7.64
CA VAL A 446 7.83 -7.33 8.48
C VAL A 446 7.16 -6.33 9.43
N CYS A 447 7.92 -5.42 10.03
CA CYS A 447 7.42 -4.45 11.01
C CYS A 447 8.21 -3.13 10.94
N PRO A 448 7.87 -2.20 10.03
CA PRO A 448 8.63 -0.95 9.82
C PRO A 448 8.54 0.03 10.99
N TYR A 449 7.53 -0.10 11.84
CA TYR A 449 7.21 0.91 12.85
C TYR A 449 8.09 0.86 14.09
N THR A 450 8.53 2.04 14.54
CA THR A 450 9.40 2.22 15.69
C THR A 450 8.64 2.73 16.95
N ASN A 451 7.44 2.18 17.20
CA ASN A 451 6.64 2.54 18.36
C ASN A 451 7.26 2.03 19.65
N ALA A 452 7.27 2.87 20.70
CA ALA A 452 7.78 2.49 22.00
C ALA A 452 6.81 1.55 22.75
N PHE A 453 7.34 0.61 23.53
CA PHE A 453 6.53 -0.19 24.44
C PHE A 453 6.27 0.58 25.74
N LYS A 454 5.01 0.85 25.99
CA LYS A 454 4.49 1.45 27.24
C LYS A 454 3.70 0.43 28.03
N TYR A 455 3.43 0.73 29.30
CA TYR A 455 2.68 -0.17 30.16
C TYR A 455 1.93 0.56 31.28
N ILE A 456 0.94 -0.15 31.83
CA ILE A 456 0.31 0.18 33.13
C ILE A 456 0.69 -0.94 34.09
N PRO A 457 1.38 -0.62 35.22
CA PRO A 457 1.88 -1.63 36.15
C PRO A 457 0.78 -2.20 37.05
N ASP A 458 0.97 -3.46 37.47
CA ASP A 458 0.24 -4.11 38.55
C ASP A 458 -1.29 -3.98 38.49
N VAL A 459 -1.88 -4.04 37.27
CA VAL A 459 -3.33 -3.98 37.04
C VAL A 459 -3.98 -5.25 37.60
N PRO A 460 -5.10 -5.16 38.36
CA PRO A 460 -5.86 -6.34 38.80
C PRO A 460 -6.22 -7.23 37.60
N TYR A 461 -5.90 -8.51 37.67
CA TYR A 461 -6.11 -9.42 36.52
C TYR A 461 -7.60 -9.51 36.14
N SER A 462 -8.50 -9.38 37.09
CA SER A 462 -9.96 -9.33 36.84
C SER A 462 -10.41 -8.18 35.91
N LEU A 463 -9.59 -7.13 35.76
CA LEU A 463 -9.77 -6.05 34.80
C LEU A 463 -8.94 -6.31 33.54
N ALA A 464 -7.66 -6.62 33.72
CA ALA A 464 -6.69 -6.81 32.63
C ALA A 464 -7.15 -7.87 31.60
N SER A 465 -7.69 -8.98 32.08
CA SER A 465 -8.18 -10.09 31.25
C SER A 465 -9.30 -9.72 30.27
N LYS A 466 -9.98 -8.60 30.49
CA LYS A 466 -11.10 -8.14 29.65
C LYS A 466 -10.70 -7.07 28.64
N VAL A 467 -9.50 -6.53 28.74
CA VAL A 467 -9.05 -5.37 27.93
C VAL A 467 -9.03 -5.71 26.46
N LEU A 468 -8.46 -6.86 26.08
CA LEU A 468 -8.37 -7.27 24.68
C LEU A 468 -9.75 -7.43 24.05
N ASP A 469 -10.67 -8.16 24.70
CA ASP A 469 -12.02 -8.39 24.20
C ASP A 469 -12.78 -7.08 24.02
N TYR A 470 -12.66 -6.16 24.97
CA TYR A 470 -13.25 -4.82 24.85
C TYR A 470 -12.69 -4.06 23.64
N MET A 471 -11.37 -4.06 23.45
CA MET A 471 -10.74 -3.37 22.33
C MET A 471 -11.22 -3.95 20.98
N ILE A 472 -11.30 -5.28 20.87
CA ILE A 472 -11.83 -5.97 19.68
C ILE A 472 -13.29 -5.60 19.45
N GLU A 473 -14.11 -5.61 20.50
CA GLU A 473 -15.54 -5.28 20.43
C GLU A 473 -15.76 -3.82 19.98
N GLN A 474 -15.01 -2.87 20.54
CA GLN A 474 -15.10 -1.45 20.14
C GLN A 474 -14.72 -1.25 18.68
N LYS A 475 -13.65 -1.91 18.22
CA LYS A 475 -13.23 -1.87 16.82
C LYS A 475 -14.32 -2.44 15.90
N THR A 476 -14.96 -3.54 16.30
CA THR A 476 -16.06 -4.16 15.56
C THR A 476 -17.33 -3.31 15.57
N LYS A 477 -17.67 -2.66 16.70
CA LYS A 477 -18.81 -1.74 16.80
C LYS A 477 -18.60 -0.49 15.93
N ARG A 478 -17.41 0.08 15.93
CA ARG A 478 -17.06 1.20 15.03
C ARG A 478 -17.23 0.79 13.56
N LYS A 479 -16.78 -0.39 13.16
CA LYS A 479 -17.04 -0.93 11.80
C LYS A 479 -18.54 -1.01 11.45
N ARG A 480 -19.41 -1.30 12.41
CA ARG A 480 -20.88 -1.38 12.20
C ARG A 480 -21.58 -0.02 12.26
N SER A 481 -21.08 0.94 13.04
CA SER A 481 -21.67 2.26 13.23
C SER A 481 -21.34 3.25 12.11
N MET A 482 -20.29 3.02 11.34
CA MET A 482 -19.86 3.92 10.25
C MET A 482 -20.73 3.82 8.99
N THR A 483 -21.82 3.05 9.00
CA THR A 483 -22.88 3.15 7.98
C THR A 483 -23.83 4.34 8.19
N VAL A 484 -23.68 5.11 9.29
CA VAL A 484 -24.49 6.30 9.61
C VAL A 484 -23.59 7.29 10.35
N ASP A 485 -23.38 8.45 9.72
CA ASP A 485 -22.79 9.69 10.23
C ASP A 485 -21.27 9.77 10.48
N SER A 486 -20.71 10.72 9.74
CA SER A 486 -19.38 11.33 9.86
C SER A 486 -19.06 11.86 11.26
N ILE A 487 -18.14 11.27 12.02
CA ILE A 487 -17.46 11.95 13.12
C ILE A 487 -16.00 11.49 13.28
N SER A 488 -15.11 12.46 13.11
CA SER A 488 -13.73 12.59 13.60
C SER A 488 -12.77 11.39 13.59
N SER A 489 -11.89 11.43 12.62
CA SER A 489 -10.71 10.58 12.38
C SER A 489 -9.54 10.76 13.38
N GLN A 490 -9.77 11.20 14.60
CA GLN A 490 -8.71 11.65 15.51
C GLN A 490 -7.98 10.56 16.33
N LEU A 491 -8.27 9.25 16.13
CA LEU A 491 -7.72 8.19 17.00
C LEU A 491 -7.23 6.91 16.29
N LEU A 492 -7.01 6.95 15.00
CA LEU A 492 -6.55 5.77 14.25
C LEU A 492 -5.20 6.08 13.55
N GLY A 493 -4.14 5.97 14.30
CA GLY A 493 -2.80 5.91 13.70
C GLY A 493 -2.61 4.54 13.06
N TYR A 494 -2.53 4.48 11.74
CA TYR A 494 -2.26 3.38 10.82
C TYR A 494 -3.47 2.83 10.07
N ASP A 495 -3.33 2.82 8.75
CA ASP A 495 -4.34 2.41 7.79
C ASP A 495 -4.72 0.93 7.90
N GLU A 496 -6.02 0.67 8.03
CA GLU A 496 -6.58 -0.69 7.92
C GLU A 496 -6.73 -1.16 6.45
N CYS A 497 -6.35 -0.35 5.48
CA CYS A 497 -6.42 -0.70 4.07
C CYS A 497 -5.39 -1.76 3.65
N ASP A 498 -4.40 -2.02 4.49
CA ASP A 498 -3.30 -2.94 4.19
C ASP A 498 -3.63 -4.43 4.27
N ASN A 499 -4.84 -4.79 4.73
CA ASN A 499 -5.21 -6.20 4.83
C ASN A 499 -6.37 -6.53 3.87
N PRO A 500 -6.09 -7.19 2.74
CA PRO A 500 -7.12 -7.58 1.78
C PRO A 500 -8.22 -8.49 2.34
N SER A 501 -7.94 -9.21 3.45
CA SER A 501 -8.88 -10.14 4.07
C SER A 501 -10.14 -9.51 4.67
N THR A 502 -10.15 -8.19 4.92
CA THR A 502 -11.29 -7.54 5.56
C THR A 502 -12.43 -7.14 4.62
N HIS A 503 -12.24 -7.22 3.30
CA HIS A 503 -13.17 -6.65 2.33
C HIS A 503 -14.18 -7.63 1.71
N ASN A 504 -13.92 -8.94 1.71
CA ASN A 504 -14.83 -9.92 1.10
C ASN A 504 -15.88 -10.52 2.05
N ALA A 505 -15.85 -10.20 3.35
CA ALA A 505 -16.73 -10.82 4.33
C ALA A 505 -18.14 -10.21 4.43
N THR A 506 -18.46 -9.14 3.70
CA THR A 506 -19.74 -8.41 3.88
C THR A 506 -20.91 -8.92 3.06
N SER A 507 -20.72 -9.80 2.08
CA SER A 507 -21.83 -10.21 1.19
C SER A 507 -22.61 -11.46 1.60
N LEU A 508 -22.21 -12.21 2.63
CA LEU A 508 -22.83 -13.51 2.95
C LEU A 508 -23.29 -13.72 4.40
N LEU A 509 -23.25 -12.72 5.27
CA LEU A 509 -23.73 -12.91 6.66
C LEU A 509 -25.13 -12.36 6.87
N LYS A 510 -26.16 -13.22 6.68
CA LYS A 510 -27.47 -13.00 7.31
C LYS A 510 -27.31 -13.08 8.84
N PRO A 511 -27.89 -12.14 9.61
CA PRO A 511 -27.73 -12.13 11.06
C PRO A 511 -28.47 -13.30 11.69
N LYS A 512 -27.76 -14.24 12.30
CA LYS A 512 -28.33 -15.19 13.27
C LYS A 512 -27.70 -14.92 14.64
N SER A 513 -28.59 -14.52 15.55
CA SER A 513 -28.53 -14.42 17.02
C SER A 513 -27.15 -14.20 17.70
N LEU A 514 -27.09 -13.05 18.40
CA LEU A 514 -26.09 -12.71 19.42
C LEU A 514 -26.24 -13.67 20.61
N PHE A 515 -25.24 -14.50 20.85
CA PHE A 515 -24.66 -14.87 22.14
C PHE A 515 -23.64 -15.99 21.87
N GLY A 516 -22.36 -15.70 22.13
CA GLY A 516 -21.32 -16.74 22.26
C GLY A 516 -20.87 -17.40 20.93
N ARG A 517 -20.29 -16.63 19.98
CA ARG A 517 -19.48 -17.21 18.91
C ARG A 517 -18.07 -16.60 18.95
N VAL A 518 -17.12 -17.41 19.33
CA VAL A 518 -15.77 -17.37 18.79
C VAL A 518 -15.92 -17.25 17.27
N LEU A 519 -15.33 -16.25 16.63
CA LEU A 519 -15.19 -16.22 15.18
C LEU A 519 -14.58 -17.57 14.77
N GLU A 520 -15.24 -18.31 13.87
CA GLU A 520 -14.64 -19.48 13.24
C GLU A 520 -13.45 -18.98 12.43
N THR A 521 -12.28 -18.93 13.05
CA THR A 521 -11.00 -18.50 12.46
C THR A 521 -10.40 -19.58 11.56
N ASP A 522 -11.06 -20.74 11.46
CA ASP A 522 -10.53 -21.93 10.81
C ASP A 522 -11.06 -22.13 9.38
N THR A 523 -11.94 -21.27 8.89
CA THR A 523 -12.46 -21.38 7.52
C THR A 523 -11.77 -20.37 6.62
N ALA A 524 -10.90 -20.88 5.73
CA ALA A 524 -10.30 -20.05 4.69
C ALA A 524 -11.34 -19.58 3.68
N THR A 525 -11.21 -18.34 3.26
CA THR A 525 -11.82 -17.86 2.02
C THR A 525 -10.79 -17.89 0.89
N PRO A 526 -11.20 -17.90 -0.39
CA PRO A 526 -10.27 -17.59 -1.47
C PRO A 526 -9.69 -16.21 -1.20
N GLY A 527 -8.36 -16.10 -1.23
CA GLY A 527 -7.68 -14.82 -1.09
C GLY A 527 -7.96 -13.90 -2.29
N TYR A 528 -7.33 -12.74 -2.25
CA TYR A 528 -7.46 -11.78 -3.33
C TYR A 528 -7.04 -12.40 -4.67
N THR A 529 -7.89 -12.24 -5.68
CA THR A 529 -7.57 -12.51 -7.08
C THR A 529 -7.84 -11.24 -7.87
N THR A 530 -7.08 -10.99 -8.92
CA THR A 530 -7.32 -9.85 -9.79
C THR A 530 -8.65 -10.03 -10.50
N CYS A 531 -9.64 -9.26 -10.06
CA CYS A 531 -11.01 -9.28 -10.58
C CYS A 531 -11.54 -7.86 -10.58
N ASP A 532 -11.60 -7.26 -11.76
CA ASP A 532 -12.03 -5.88 -11.93
C ASP A 532 -13.29 -5.75 -12.80
N ASP A 533 -13.71 -4.54 -13.13
CA ASP A 533 -14.94 -4.30 -13.89
C ASP A 533 -14.90 -4.85 -15.33
N LEU A 534 -13.72 -5.14 -15.87
CA LEU A 534 -13.55 -5.75 -17.19
C LEU A 534 -13.30 -7.28 -17.12
N GLY A 535 -13.30 -7.85 -15.92
CA GLY A 535 -13.12 -9.28 -15.70
C GLY A 535 -11.71 -9.64 -15.20
N ASN A 536 -11.32 -10.90 -15.40
CA ASN A 536 -10.07 -11.48 -14.89
C ASN A 536 -8.92 -11.53 -15.92
N ASP A 537 -9.04 -10.87 -17.05
CA ASP A 537 -8.08 -10.89 -18.17
C ASP A 537 -7.04 -9.76 -18.14
N GLY A 538 -6.92 -9.07 -16.98
CA GLY A 538 -5.97 -7.97 -16.77
C GLY A 538 -4.57 -8.40 -16.43
N ASP A 539 -4.40 -9.53 -15.77
CA ASP A 539 -3.09 -10.04 -15.39
C ASP A 539 -2.27 -10.47 -16.60
N ASP A 540 -1.00 -10.11 -16.60
CA ASP A 540 -0.09 -10.41 -17.68
C ASP A 540 0.40 -11.87 -17.63
N THR A 541 0.50 -12.42 -16.42
CA THR A 541 0.78 -13.82 -16.15
C THR A 541 -0.30 -14.43 -15.25
N PRO A 542 -0.52 -15.76 -15.28
CA PRO A 542 -1.45 -16.41 -14.38
C PRO A 542 -1.02 -16.29 -12.91
N HIS A 543 -1.97 -16.01 -12.03
CA HIS A 543 -1.76 -15.96 -10.58
C HIS A 543 -2.58 -17.03 -9.85
N SER A 544 -1.97 -17.66 -8.85
CA SER A 544 -2.66 -18.60 -7.98
C SER A 544 -3.34 -17.89 -6.81
N THR A 545 -4.52 -18.38 -6.44
CA THR A 545 -5.21 -17.91 -5.24
C THR A 545 -4.47 -18.39 -3.98
N ILE A 546 -4.19 -17.48 -3.06
CA ILE A 546 -3.64 -17.79 -1.73
C ILE A 546 -4.81 -17.88 -0.75
N PRO A 547 -4.92 -18.92 0.09
CA PRO A 547 -5.94 -19.00 1.13
C PRO A 547 -5.88 -17.77 2.05
N ASP A 548 -7.03 -17.23 2.43
CA ASP A 548 -7.13 -16.09 3.33
C ASP A 548 -7.97 -16.43 4.55
N TYR A 549 -7.31 -16.45 5.70
CA TYR A 549 -7.93 -16.72 7.00
C TYR A 549 -8.15 -15.41 7.75
N PRO A 550 -9.33 -15.21 8.36
CA PRO A 550 -9.60 -14.01 9.15
C PRO A 550 -8.64 -13.91 10.34
N GLN A 551 -8.07 -12.73 10.53
CA GLN A 551 -7.16 -12.43 11.62
C GLN A 551 -7.79 -11.47 12.62
N GLN A 552 -7.39 -11.60 13.90
CA GLN A 552 -7.86 -10.71 14.97
C GLN A 552 -7.15 -9.34 14.87
N PRO A 553 -7.86 -8.23 15.16
CA PRO A 553 -7.29 -6.88 15.03
C PRO A 553 -6.15 -6.59 16.04
N TYR A 554 -6.07 -7.38 17.10
CA TYR A 554 -5.02 -7.31 18.11
C TYR A 554 -4.53 -8.71 18.47
N VAL A 555 -3.25 -8.80 18.79
CA VAL A 555 -2.56 -10.01 19.24
C VAL A 555 -2.13 -9.80 20.66
N GLN A 556 -2.39 -10.77 21.54
CA GLN A 556 -1.95 -10.73 22.94
C GLN A 556 -1.00 -11.88 23.23
N ALA A 557 0.19 -11.54 23.70
CA ALA A 557 1.11 -12.46 24.33
C ALA A 557 0.98 -12.41 25.86
N THR A 558 1.24 -13.52 26.52
CA THR A 558 1.30 -13.59 27.98
C THR A 558 2.61 -14.23 28.43
N ALA A 559 3.17 -13.76 29.53
CA ALA A 559 4.39 -14.34 30.09
C ALA A 559 4.42 -14.22 31.61
N GLN A 560 5.15 -15.15 32.27
CA GLN A 560 5.31 -15.23 33.74
C GLN A 560 3.96 -15.40 34.48
N PHE A 561 3.00 -16.06 33.87
CA PHE A 561 1.77 -16.45 34.55
C PHE A 561 2.04 -17.67 35.44
N PRO A 562 1.34 -17.80 36.59
CA PRO A 562 1.41 -18.99 37.44
C PRO A 562 1.09 -20.26 36.64
N SER A 563 1.78 -21.34 36.91
CA SER A 563 1.48 -22.66 36.30
C SER A 563 0.10 -23.20 36.69
N ASN A 564 -0.41 -22.78 37.86
CA ASN A 564 -1.75 -23.11 38.35
C ASN A 564 -2.48 -21.84 38.77
N GLY A 565 -3.64 -21.58 38.15
CA GLY A 565 -4.47 -20.43 38.46
C GLY A 565 -4.10 -19.15 37.69
N GLU A 566 -4.77 -18.06 38.04
CA GLU A 566 -4.58 -16.73 37.44
C GLU A 566 -3.73 -15.86 38.36
N PRO A 567 -2.96 -14.90 37.85
CA PRO A 567 -2.24 -13.95 38.70
C PRO A 567 -3.22 -12.97 39.35
N ASP A 568 -2.92 -12.50 40.56
CA ASP A 568 -3.73 -11.44 41.19
C ASP A 568 -3.63 -10.14 40.41
N LYS A 569 -2.42 -9.83 39.90
CA LYS A 569 -2.10 -8.62 39.15
C LYS A 569 -1.17 -8.94 37.98
N THR A 570 -1.26 -8.13 36.95
CA THR A 570 -0.41 -8.26 35.74
C THR A 570 -0.04 -6.87 35.21
N ASP A 571 1.12 -6.78 34.57
CA ASP A 571 1.46 -5.60 33.77
C ASP A 571 0.75 -5.70 32.43
N ILE A 572 0.10 -4.61 32.00
CA ILE A 572 -0.43 -4.50 30.63
C ILE A 572 0.53 -3.67 29.82
N ILE A 573 1.17 -4.29 28.82
CA ILE A 573 2.17 -3.70 27.94
C ILE A 573 1.57 -3.53 26.55
N PHE A 574 1.84 -2.42 25.90
CA PHE A 574 1.28 -2.10 24.57
C PHE A 574 2.16 -1.09 23.84
N SER A 575 1.99 -0.99 22.51
CA SER A 575 2.61 0.09 21.72
C SER A 575 2.01 1.44 22.13
N ASP A 576 2.81 2.48 22.17
CA ASP A 576 2.49 3.80 22.72
C ASP A 576 1.19 4.42 22.19
N PHE A 577 0.88 4.26 20.89
CA PHE A 577 -0.35 4.77 20.30
C PHE A 577 -1.63 4.06 20.79
N LEU A 578 -1.53 2.89 21.44
CA LEU A 578 -2.66 2.18 22.04
C LEU A 578 -3.03 2.67 23.44
N ALA A 579 -2.25 3.60 24.03
CA ALA A 579 -2.43 4.05 25.41
C ALA A 579 -3.87 4.49 25.71
N GLY A 580 -4.44 5.36 24.89
CA GLY A 580 -5.81 5.82 25.03
C GLY A 580 -6.87 4.71 24.96
N ASN A 581 -6.64 3.72 24.09
CA ASN A 581 -7.54 2.58 23.94
C ASN A 581 -7.51 1.66 25.17
N VAL A 582 -6.32 1.41 25.73
CA VAL A 582 -6.13 0.57 26.93
C VAL A 582 -6.73 1.26 28.16
N VAL A 583 -6.45 2.55 28.36
CA VAL A 583 -7.02 3.35 29.44
C VAL A 583 -8.55 3.37 29.36
N SER A 584 -9.10 3.63 28.19
CA SER A 584 -10.56 3.60 27.95
C SER A 584 -11.16 2.22 28.25
N ALA A 585 -10.48 1.15 27.86
CA ALA A 585 -10.92 -0.21 28.15
C ALA A 585 -10.99 -0.47 29.66
N LEU A 586 -9.93 -0.16 30.40
CA LEU A 586 -9.88 -0.34 31.85
C LEU A 586 -10.99 0.44 32.56
N ASN A 587 -11.20 1.70 32.21
CA ASN A 587 -12.22 2.55 32.82
C ASN A 587 -13.65 2.11 32.50
N SER A 588 -13.87 1.44 31.37
CA SER A 588 -15.19 0.88 31.02
C SER A 588 -15.69 -0.16 32.02
N PHE A 589 -14.80 -0.80 32.77
CA PHE A 589 -15.10 -1.82 33.78
C PHE A 589 -15.30 -1.21 35.18
N LYS A 590 -15.33 0.12 35.31
CA LYS A 590 -15.56 0.86 36.57
C LYS A 590 -14.63 0.43 37.70
N PRO A 591 -13.30 0.61 37.54
CA PRO A 591 -12.33 0.32 38.60
C PRO A 591 -12.57 1.22 39.83
N GLU A 592 -12.03 0.83 40.98
CA GLU A 592 -12.10 1.65 42.22
C GLU A 592 -11.44 3.02 42.05
N THR A 593 -10.37 3.07 41.25
CA THR A 593 -9.70 4.30 40.83
C THR A 593 -9.62 4.33 39.32
N GLU A 594 -10.05 5.43 38.70
CA GLU A 594 -9.96 5.61 37.26
C GLU A 594 -8.49 5.71 36.81
N TYR A 595 -8.19 5.06 35.71
CA TYR A 595 -6.89 5.15 35.03
C TYR A 595 -6.86 6.38 34.13
N SER A 596 -5.67 6.97 34.01
CA SER A 596 -5.38 8.10 33.12
C SER A 596 -4.13 7.83 32.28
N THR A 597 -3.81 8.72 31.38
CA THR A 597 -2.55 8.66 30.62
C THR A 597 -1.31 8.89 31.52
N ASP A 598 -1.49 9.46 32.71
CA ASP A 598 -0.41 9.66 33.70
C ASP A 598 0.00 8.33 34.36
N ASP A 599 -0.86 7.31 34.32
CA ASP A 599 -0.55 5.96 34.80
C ASP A 599 0.27 5.15 33.80
N VAL A 600 0.45 5.68 32.58
CA VAL A 600 1.17 5.02 31.50
C VAL A 600 2.65 5.40 31.54
N ALA A 601 3.51 4.42 31.77
CA ALA A 601 4.95 4.59 31.79
C ALA A 601 5.65 3.89 30.61
N LEU A 602 6.90 4.25 30.35
CA LEU A 602 7.76 3.56 29.39
C LEU A 602 8.16 2.19 29.99
N TYR A 603 7.91 1.11 29.27
CA TYR A 603 8.23 -0.25 29.75
C TYR A 603 9.66 -0.67 29.43
N LEU A 604 10.15 -0.34 28.24
CA LEU A 604 11.50 -0.61 27.78
C LEU A 604 12.17 0.71 27.35
N PRO A 605 13.51 0.76 27.29
CA PRO A 605 14.21 1.92 26.75
C PRO A 605 13.65 2.34 25.39
N ALA A 606 13.59 3.64 25.10
CA ALA A 606 12.96 4.19 23.91
C ALA A 606 13.54 3.70 22.59
N ASN A 607 14.76 3.16 22.60
CA ASN A 607 15.40 2.52 21.43
C ASN A 607 15.01 1.06 21.25
N PHE A 608 14.21 0.46 22.13
CA PHE A 608 13.61 -0.85 21.93
C PHE A 608 12.15 -0.65 21.51
N THR A 609 11.87 -0.82 20.25
CA THR A 609 10.59 -0.48 19.61
C THR A 609 9.90 -1.72 19.04
N THR A 610 8.75 -1.53 18.43
CA THR A 610 8.01 -2.61 17.73
C THR A 610 8.83 -3.26 16.61
N ASN A 611 9.76 -2.55 15.98
CA ASN A 611 10.70 -3.13 15.02
C ASN A 611 11.77 -4.03 15.67
N SER A 612 11.96 -3.96 17.00
CA SER A 612 13.11 -4.59 17.70
C SER A 612 12.85 -6.02 18.20
N PHE A 613 11.59 -6.39 18.47
CA PHE A 613 11.31 -7.64 19.22
C PHE A 613 11.50 -8.91 18.38
N ILE A 614 11.15 -8.88 17.07
CA ILE A 614 11.38 -10.03 16.17
C ILE A 614 12.89 -10.23 15.89
N PRO A 615 13.69 -9.19 15.56
CA PRO A 615 15.14 -9.31 15.46
C PRO A 615 15.79 -9.91 16.71
N ARG A 616 15.39 -9.44 17.89
CA ARG A 616 15.89 -9.99 19.15
C ARG A 616 15.50 -11.46 19.34
N TYR A 617 14.29 -11.84 18.95
CA TYR A 617 13.86 -13.23 18.96
C TYR A 617 14.69 -14.09 18.00
N ALA A 618 14.95 -13.61 16.82
CA ALA A 618 15.76 -14.29 15.81
C ALA A 618 17.20 -14.57 16.32
N THR A 619 17.82 -13.60 16.99
CA THR A 619 19.16 -13.80 17.61
C THR A 619 19.15 -14.80 18.77
N MET A 620 18.00 -15.09 19.37
CA MET A 620 17.86 -16.08 20.44
C MET A 620 17.47 -17.48 19.92
N ALA A 621 16.59 -17.54 18.93
CA ALA A 621 15.88 -18.77 18.56
C ALA A 621 16.28 -19.33 17.18
N TRP A 622 16.90 -18.54 16.30
CA TRP A 622 17.15 -18.97 14.91
C TRP A 622 18.64 -19.02 14.55
N GLN A 623 19.46 -19.57 15.45
CA GLN A 623 20.93 -19.63 15.26
C GLN A 623 21.42 -20.98 14.70
N ASP A 624 20.61 -22.05 14.76
CA ASP A 624 21.06 -23.42 14.49
C ASP A 624 21.61 -23.65 13.07
N ASN A 625 21.18 -22.87 12.09
CA ASN A 625 21.61 -23.02 10.68
C ASN A 625 22.10 -21.72 10.05
N ILE A 626 22.53 -20.76 10.84
CA ILE A 626 22.86 -19.41 10.34
C ILE A 626 23.96 -19.45 9.27
N ASP A 627 24.99 -20.29 9.45
CA ASP A 627 26.14 -20.41 8.54
C ASP A 627 25.78 -21.02 7.17
N ASN A 628 24.67 -21.77 7.10
CA ASN A 628 24.19 -22.43 5.89
C ASN A 628 22.84 -21.88 5.42
N CYS A 629 22.41 -20.79 6.02
CA CYS A 629 21.13 -20.18 5.71
C CYS A 629 21.17 -19.56 4.31
N LYS A 630 20.36 -20.10 3.41
CA LYS A 630 20.24 -19.62 2.03
C LYS A 630 18.79 -19.26 1.74
N ILE A 631 18.61 -18.32 0.84
CA ILE A 631 17.33 -18.09 0.18
C ILE A 631 17.04 -19.36 -0.62
N GLU A 632 15.89 -20.00 -0.39
CA GLU A 632 15.49 -21.16 -1.20
C GLU A 632 15.32 -20.69 -2.65
N GLU A 633 16.05 -21.31 -3.56
CA GLU A 633 15.80 -21.18 -4.97
C GLU A 633 14.50 -21.93 -5.28
N GLY A 634 13.35 -21.21 -5.28
CA GLY A 634 12.05 -21.73 -5.67
C GLY A 634 11.97 -22.08 -7.16
#